data_08afe51886c856e0fd03e3887d7baadd
#
_entry.id   08afe51886c856e0fd03e3887d7baadd
#
_cell.length_a   1.000
_cell.length_b   1.000
_cell.length_c   1.000
_cell.angle_alpha   90.00
_cell.angle_beta   90.00
_cell.angle_gamma   90.00
#
_symmetry.space_group_name_H-M   'P 1'
#
loop_
_entity.id
_entity.type
_entity.pdbx_description
1 polymer ?
#
loop_
_entity_poly.entity_id
_entity_poly.type
_entity_poly.pdbx_seq_one_letter_code
_entity_poly.pdbx_strand_id
1 'polypeptide(L)'
;MRLPADRALRPRAICSVSKYGEDNAAQKVARVPVKFAPTEREQRLRKPSWIRARFPGTPEVARLKKVLREQGLNTVCEEASCPNLGECFGSGTATFMILGDVCTRRCPFCDVAHGRPQPPDLDEPERLANTVRQMGLRYVVVTSVDRDDLRDGGAAHFVDCISALRAASPQLQIEVLTPDFRTRLDKALAILTASPPDVFNHNLETVPRLYRRVRPGADYQNSLDLLKSFAERCPQVPTKSGLM
;
A
#
# COMPACT_ATOMS: atom_id res chain seq x y z
N MET A 1 -36.93 38.09 28.60
CA MET A 1 -36.67 37.03 27.61
C MET A 1 -35.31 37.32 27.02
N ARG A 2 -34.22 36.65 27.52
CA ARG A 2 -32.84 36.87 27.10
C ARG A 2 -32.47 35.72 26.18
N LEU A 3 -32.01 36.03 24.95
CA LEU A 3 -31.47 35.09 23.99
C LEU A 3 -30.08 34.58 24.46
N PRO A 4 -29.75 33.32 24.29
CA PRO A 4 -28.43 32.81 24.65
C PRO A 4 -27.38 33.18 23.61
N ALA A 5 -26.21 33.52 24.13
CA ALA A 5 -25.04 33.98 23.43
C ALA A 5 -24.44 32.94 22.44
N ASP A 6 -23.96 33.51 21.36
CA ASP A 6 -23.14 32.95 20.30
C ASP A 6 -22.07 31.95 20.80
N ARG A 7 -22.16 30.71 20.32
CA ARG A 7 -21.13 29.71 20.47
C ARG A 7 -20.13 29.89 19.33
N ALA A 8 -19.13 30.71 19.58
CA ALA A 8 -18.00 30.88 18.67
C ALA A 8 -17.41 29.51 18.28
N LEU A 9 -17.46 29.17 17.01
CA LEU A 9 -16.78 28.03 16.38
C LEU A 9 -15.28 28.22 16.58
N ARG A 10 -14.67 27.42 17.46
CA ARG A 10 -13.21 27.32 17.56
C ARG A 10 -12.70 26.81 16.23
N PRO A 11 -11.66 27.43 15.63
CA PRO A 11 -11.03 26.88 14.44
C PRO A 11 -10.47 25.52 14.79
N ARG A 12 -10.84 24.49 14.01
CA ARG A 12 -10.20 23.17 14.05
C ARG A 12 -8.71 23.39 13.81
N ALA A 13 -7.89 22.96 14.75
CA ALA A 13 -6.47 22.92 14.59
C ALA A 13 -6.16 22.15 13.30
N ILE A 14 -5.60 22.84 12.33
CA ILE A 14 -5.02 22.25 11.12
C ILE A 14 -3.97 21.29 11.63
N CYS A 15 -4.21 19.99 11.43
CA CYS A 15 -3.30 18.91 11.79
C CYS A 15 -1.94 19.23 11.16
N SER A 16 -0.93 19.29 12.00
CA SER A 16 0.43 19.70 11.70
C SER A 16 0.98 19.01 10.46
N VAL A 17 1.46 19.82 9.56
CA VAL A 17 2.43 19.60 8.48
C VAL A 17 3.20 18.28 8.62
N SER A 18 3.09 17.50 7.54
CA SER A 18 3.98 16.46 7.04
C SER A 18 5.19 16.15 7.95
N LYS A 19 5.21 14.95 8.51
CA LYS A 19 6.39 14.33 9.14
C LYS A 19 7.52 13.96 8.15
N TYR A 20 7.45 14.42 6.92
CA TYR A 20 8.39 14.10 5.84
C TYR A 20 9.35 15.27 5.62
N GLY A 21 10.25 15.51 6.61
CA GLY A 21 11.44 16.33 6.44
C GLY A 21 12.62 15.53 5.85
N GLU A 22 13.71 16.20 5.52
CA GLU A 22 14.93 15.65 4.91
C GLU A 22 15.63 14.52 5.71
N ASP A 23 15.22 14.26 6.95
CA ASP A 23 15.74 13.20 7.83
C ASP A 23 15.14 11.80 7.60
N ASN A 24 14.37 11.59 6.54
CA ASN A 24 13.61 10.36 6.33
C ASN A 24 14.44 9.07 6.31
N ALA A 25 15.66 9.10 5.73
CA ALA A 25 16.51 7.92 5.63
C ALA A 25 16.98 7.45 7.02
N ALA A 26 17.43 8.37 7.87
CA ALA A 26 17.89 8.05 9.23
C ALA A 26 16.73 7.60 10.13
N GLN A 27 15.56 8.25 10.04
CA GLN A 27 14.37 7.87 10.79
C GLN A 27 13.78 6.53 10.30
N LYS A 28 13.86 6.25 9.00
CA LYS A 28 13.47 4.96 8.42
C LYS A 28 14.36 3.85 8.93
N VAL A 29 15.69 4.02 8.93
CA VAL A 29 16.66 3.07 9.49
C VAL A 29 16.43 2.83 10.98
N ALA A 30 16.08 3.86 11.75
CA ALA A 30 15.78 3.72 13.17
C ALA A 30 14.48 2.94 13.45
N ARG A 31 13.48 3.04 12.55
CA ARG A 31 12.19 2.33 12.65
C ARG A 31 12.23 0.90 12.09
N VAL A 32 13.16 0.61 11.18
CA VAL A 32 13.37 -0.73 10.61
C VAL A 32 14.60 -1.34 11.26
N PRO A 33 14.45 -2.11 12.35
CA PRO A 33 15.59 -2.78 12.97
C PRO A 33 16.25 -3.72 11.97
N VAL A 34 17.58 -3.82 12.02
CA VAL A 34 18.37 -4.72 11.17
C VAL A 34 17.80 -6.13 11.27
N LYS A 35 17.14 -6.58 10.19
CA LYS A 35 16.47 -7.89 10.13
C LYS A 35 17.48 -9.03 9.93
N PHE A 36 18.64 -8.71 9.36
CA PHE A 36 19.79 -9.62 9.22
C PHE A 36 21.08 -8.85 9.50
N ALA A 37 21.91 -9.38 10.40
CA ALA A 37 23.31 -9.00 10.44
C ALA A 37 23.97 -9.50 9.14
N PRO A 38 24.67 -8.66 8.36
CA PRO A 38 25.41 -9.13 7.19
C PRO A 38 26.47 -10.12 7.69
N THR A 39 26.27 -11.40 7.45
CA THR A 39 27.33 -12.41 7.56
C THR A 39 28.22 -12.22 6.35
N GLU A 40 29.44 -11.74 6.56
CA GLU A 40 30.49 -11.49 5.59
C GLU A 40 30.04 -10.71 4.32
N ARG A 41 30.86 -9.76 3.87
CA ARG A 41 30.66 -9.03 2.61
C ARG A 41 30.77 -10.02 1.45
N GLU A 42 29.69 -10.72 1.15
CA GLU A 42 29.57 -11.33 -0.17
C GLU A 42 29.78 -10.21 -1.20
N GLN A 43 30.75 -10.40 -2.09
CA GLN A 43 30.99 -9.46 -3.18
C GLN A 43 29.68 -9.36 -3.96
N ARG A 44 29.05 -8.18 -3.87
CA ARG A 44 27.82 -7.91 -4.62
C ARG A 44 28.15 -8.05 -6.11
N LEU A 45 27.60 -9.08 -6.74
CA LEU A 45 27.72 -9.29 -8.15
C LEU A 45 27.21 -8.03 -8.90
N ARG A 46 27.94 -7.62 -9.94
CA ARG A 46 27.47 -6.53 -10.82
C ARG A 46 26.19 -6.96 -11.50
N LYS A 47 25.19 -6.07 -11.50
CA LYS A 47 23.95 -6.31 -12.26
C LYS A 47 24.29 -6.48 -13.74
N PRO A 48 23.66 -7.44 -14.47
CA PRO A 48 23.81 -7.58 -15.91
C PRO A 48 23.52 -6.25 -16.64
N SER A 49 24.20 -5.99 -17.75
CA SER A 49 24.09 -4.72 -18.48
C SER A 49 22.71 -4.43 -19.06
N TRP A 50 21.86 -5.46 -19.21
CA TRP A 50 20.49 -5.32 -19.68
C TRP A 50 19.51 -4.86 -18.57
N ILE A 51 19.87 -4.96 -17.29
CA ILE A 51 19.07 -4.42 -16.19
C ILE A 51 19.29 -2.91 -16.13
N ARG A 52 18.37 -2.17 -16.72
CA ARG A 52 18.40 -0.70 -16.73
C ARG A 52 17.07 -0.18 -16.16
N ALA A 53 17.15 0.81 -15.27
CA ALA A 53 16.00 1.58 -14.82
C ALA A 53 16.05 2.97 -15.50
N ARG A 54 14.88 3.53 -15.83
CA ARG A 54 14.79 4.92 -16.29
C ARG A 54 15.12 5.85 -15.12
N PHE A 55 15.86 6.92 -15.42
CA PHE A 55 16.20 7.92 -14.41
C PHE A 55 14.92 8.58 -13.86
N PRO A 56 14.68 8.55 -12.53
CA PRO A 56 13.44 9.03 -11.92
C PRO A 56 13.42 10.56 -11.72
N GLY A 57 14.41 11.29 -12.22
CA GLY A 57 14.59 12.74 -12.03
C GLY A 57 13.88 13.61 -13.08
N THR A 58 12.79 13.16 -13.68
CA THR A 58 12.02 13.99 -14.62
C THR A 58 11.16 15.03 -13.87
N PRO A 59 10.88 16.21 -14.50
CA PRO A 59 9.98 17.21 -13.90
C PRO A 59 8.61 16.64 -13.52
N GLU A 60 8.08 15.69 -14.30
CA GLU A 60 6.84 14.98 -14.04
C GLU A 60 6.89 14.20 -12.72
N VAL A 61 7.94 13.40 -12.52
CA VAL A 61 8.15 12.65 -11.27
C VAL A 61 8.27 13.59 -10.07
N ALA A 62 8.99 14.72 -10.23
CA ALA A 62 9.12 15.71 -9.17
C ALA A 62 7.77 16.34 -8.81
N ARG A 63 6.94 16.67 -9.82
CA ARG A 63 5.57 17.17 -9.64
C ARG A 63 4.71 16.17 -8.86
N LEU A 64 4.71 14.90 -9.28
CA LEU A 64 3.91 13.85 -8.65
C LEU A 64 4.33 13.61 -7.21
N LYS A 65 5.62 13.57 -6.93
CA LYS A 65 6.15 13.48 -5.55
C LYS A 65 5.71 14.66 -4.67
N LYS A 66 5.64 15.86 -5.22
CA LYS A 66 5.14 17.03 -4.50
C LYS A 66 3.66 16.85 -4.12
N VAL A 67 2.81 16.43 -5.05
CA VAL A 67 1.39 16.16 -4.81
C VAL A 67 1.21 15.12 -3.70
N LEU A 68 1.97 14.02 -3.73
CA LEU A 68 1.91 12.97 -2.72
C LEU A 68 2.23 13.50 -1.31
N ARG A 69 3.27 14.31 -1.18
CA ARG A 69 3.67 14.92 0.10
C ARG A 69 2.62 15.89 0.64
N GLU A 70 2.03 16.71 -0.24
CA GLU A 70 0.98 17.67 0.12
C GLU A 70 -0.29 16.97 0.64
N GLN A 71 -0.58 15.77 0.14
CA GLN A 71 -1.75 14.99 0.54
C GLN A 71 -1.47 14.01 1.70
N GLY A 72 -0.22 13.90 2.15
CA GLY A 72 0.16 12.99 3.24
C GLY A 72 -0.08 11.50 2.93
N LEU A 73 0.01 11.12 1.64
CA LEU A 73 -0.16 9.74 1.19
C LEU A 73 1.18 9.03 1.00
N ASN A 74 1.18 7.75 1.32
CA ASN A 74 2.33 6.87 1.15
C ASN A 74 2.23 6.14 -0.18
N THR A 75 3.34 6.07 -0.93
CA THR A 75 3.44 5.20 -2.09
C THR A 75 4.52 4.14 -1.88
N VAL A 76 4.21 2.91 -2.24
CA VAL A 76 5.22 1.83 -2.27
C VAL A 76 6.40 2.21 -3.17
N CYS A 77 6.13 2.99 -4.21
CA CYS A 77 7.17 3.46 -5.14
C CYS A 77 8.26 4.31 -4.45
N GLU A 78 7.90 5.09 -3.43
CA GLU A 78 8.85 5.86 -2.63
C GLU A 78 9.36 5.05 -1.42
N GLU A 79 8.47 4.39 -0.68
CA GLU A 79 8.81 3.63 0.53
C GLU A 79 9.73 2.44 0.24
N ALA A 80 9.52 1.71 -0.85
CA ALA A 80 10.36 0.58 -1.26
C ALA A 80 11.53 0.98 -2.16
N SER A 81 11.82 2.28 -2.34
CA SER A 81 12.90 2.76 -3.22
C SER A 81 12.85 2.09 -4.61
N CYS A 82 11.66 2.01 -5.20
CA CYS A 82 11.39 1.26 -6.41
C CYS A 82 12.16 1.83 -7.61
N PRO A 83 12.97 1.02 -8.33
CA PRO A 83 13.72 1.51 -9.49
C PRO A 83 12.83 1.87 -10.68
N ASN A 84 11.60 1.39 -10.72
CA ASN A 84 10.66 1.59 -11.84
C ASN A 84 9.77 2.83 -11.68
N LEU A 85 9.95 3.61 -10.61
CA LEU A 85 9.12 4.78 -10.30
C LEU A 85 8.98 5.74 -11.49
N GLY A 86 10.09 6.05 -12.18
CA GLY A 86 10.09 6.95 -13.33
C GLY A 86 9.30 6.41 -14.53
N GLU A 87 9.28 5.11 -14.72
CA GLU A 87 8.53 4.45 -15.80
C GLU A 87 7.04 4.37 -15.46
N CYS A 88 6.71 3.93 -14.24
CA CYS A 88 5.32 3.80 -13.79
C CYS A 88 4.60 5.15 -13.79
N PHE A 89 5.20 6.17 -13.21
CA PHE A 89 4.60 7.51 -13.18
C PHE A 89 4.45 8.09 -14.59
N GLY A 90 5.46 7.91 -15.46
CA GLY A 90 5.40 8.35 -16.85
C GLY A 90 4.34 7.62 -17.68
N SER A 91 3.92 6.41 -17.30
CA SER A 91 2.84 5.66 -17.95
C SER A 91 1.46 5.86 -17.31
N GLY A 92 1.33 6.76 -16.33
CA GLY A 92 0.06 7.03 -15.63
C GLY A 92 -0.35 5.91 -14.67
N THR A 93 0.65 5.23 -14.07
CA THR A 93 0.45 4.17 -13.08
C THR A 93 1.15 4.51 -11.77
N ALA A 94 0.49 4.29 -10.64
CA ALA A 94 1.11 4.40 -9.31
C ALA A 94 0.59 3.33 -8.36
N THR A 95 1.41 2.99 -7.33
CA THR A 95 1.03 2.06 -6.27
C THR A 95 0.96 2.82 -4.95
N PHE A 96 -0.22 2.88 -4.36
CA PHE A 96 -0.47 3.51 -3.07
C PHE A 96 -0.53 2.46 -1.97
N MET A 97 0.02 2.83 -0.80
CA MET A 97 -0.05 2.02 0.40
C MET A 97 -1.03 2.67 1.37
N ILE A 98 -2.10 1.96 1.69
CA ILE A 98 -3.16 2.38 2.62
C ILE A 98 -2.99 1.73 3.99
N LEU A 99 -3.81 2.16 4.97
CA LEU A 99 -3.82 1.67 6.34
C LEU A 99 -2.55 2.01 7.13
N GLY A 100 -1.81 3.02 6.68
CA GLY A 100 -0.62 3.53 7.35
C GLY A 100 0.70 2.94 6.84
N ASP A 101 1.79 3.24 7.56
CA ASP A 101 3.18 2.93 7.22
C ASP A 101 3.84 1.91 8.16
N VAL A 102 3.07 1.34 9.10
CA VAL A 102 3.55 0.36 10.09
C VAL A 102 2.79 -0.96 9.93
N CYS A 103 3.52 -2.03 9.63
CA CYS A 103 2.98 -3.38 9.44
C CYS A 103 2.98 -4.16 10.75
N THR A 104 1.97 -5.01 10.97
CA THR A 104 1.93 -5.94 12.11
C THR A 104 2.91 -7.11 11.95
N ARG A 105 3.44 -7.34 10.74
CA ARG A 105 4.35 -8.46 10.43
C ARG A 105 5.77 -7.99 10.13
N ARG A 106 6.73 -8.96 10.13
CA ARG A 106 8.18 -8.71 10.03
C ARG A 106 8.81 -9.52 8.90
N CYS A 107 8.33 -9.35 7.68
CA CYS A 107 8.91 -10.03 6.52
C CYS A 107 10.32 -9.49 6.24
N PRO A 108 11.37 -10.33 6.24
CA PRO A 108 12.76 -9.84 6.16
C PRO A 108 13.12 -9.16 4.84
N PHE A 109 12.41 -9.45 3.76
CA PHE A 109 12.62 -8.82 2.46
C PHE A 109 11.92 -7.45 2.33
N CYS A 110 10.97 -7.15 3.24
CA CYS A 110 10.13 -5.96 3.14
C CYS A 110 10.78 -4.78 3.87
N ASP A 111 10.81 -3.62 3.22
CA ASP A 111 11.42 -2.39 3.73
C ASP A 111 10.44 -1.53 4.56
N VAL A 112 9.18 -1.96 4.68
CA VAL A 112 8.15 -1.28 5.46
C VAL A 112 8.42 -1.45 6.97
N ALA A 113 8.22 -0.37 7.72
CA ALA A 113 8.33 -0.39 9.18
C ALA A 113 7.34 -1.40 9.80
N HIS A 114 7.71 -1.98 10.93
CA HIS A 114 6.85 -2.94 11.63
C HIS A 114 6.69 -2.59 13.10
N GLY A 115 5.53 -2.93 13.65
CA GLY A 115 5.21 -2.60 15.04
C GLY A 115 3.72 -2.61 15.30
N ARG A 116 3.27 -1.63 16.09
CA ARG A 116 1.86 -1.41 16.39
C ARG A 116 1.34 -0.25 15.52
N PRO A 117 0.49 -0.53 14.52
CA PRO A 117 -0.08 0.52 13.67
C PRO A 117 -1.00 1.47 14.45
N GLN A 118 -1.15 2.68 13.93
CA GLN A 118 -2.19 3.60 14.38
C GLN A 118 -3.58 3.12 13.88
N PRO A 119 -4.69 3.59 14.49
CA PRO A 119 -6.02 3.36 13.96
C PRO A 119 -6.12 3.77 12.47
N PRO A 120 -6.96 3.10 11.65
CA PRO A 120 -7.22 3.52 10.28
C PRO A 120 -7.69 4.96 10.21
N ASP A 121 -7.20 5.70 9.22
CA ASP A 121 -7.64 7.05 8.95
C ASP A 121 -8.86 7.01 8.04
N LEU A 122 -10.00 7.46 8.53
CA LEU A 122 -11.27 7.42 7.80
C LEU A 122 -11.32 8.39 6.61
N ASP A 123 -10.46 9.39 6.58
CA ASP A 123 -10.38 10.37 5.48
C ASP A 123 -9.39 9.91 4.38
N GLU A 124 -8.65 8.81 4.58
CA GLU A 124 -7.67 8.29 3.61
C GLU A 124 -8.29 7.93 2.25
N PRO A 125 -9.49 7.29 2.16
CA PRO A 125 -10.11 6.97 0.88
C PRO A 125 -10.40 8.21 0.02
N GLU A 126 -10.90 9.30 0.62
CA GLU A 126 -11.20 10.54 -0.10
C GLU A 126 -9.91 11.24 -0.55
N ARG A 127 -8.89 11.30 0.31
CA ARG A 127 -7.57 11.87 -0.05
C ARG A 127 -6.92 11.08 -1.18
N LEU A 128 -6.98 9.75 -1.14
CA LEU A 128 -6.48 8.87 -2.19
C LEU A 128 -7.17 9.17 -3.52
N ALA A 129 -8.50 9.22 -3.54
CA ALA A 129 -9.28 9.48 -4.75
C ALA A 129 -8.97 10.86 -5.36
N ASN A 130 -8.87 11.90 -4.52
CA ASN A 130 -8.51 13.25 -4.94
C ASN A 130 -7.10 13.30 -5.53
N THR A 131 -6.13 12.61 -4.91
CA THR A 131 -4.75 12.55 -5.37
C THR A 131 -4.63 11.83 -6.71
N VAL A 132 -5.26 10.67 -6.87
CA VAL A 132 -5.28 9.89 -8.12
C VAL A 132 -5.85 10.72 -9.27
N ARG A 133 -6.93 11.47 -9.02
CA ARG A 133 -7.53 12.40 -9.98
C ARG A 133 -6.58 13.54 -10.36
N GLN A 134 -5.93 14.17 -9.38
CA GLN A 134 -4.95 15.25 -9.62
C GLN A 134 -3.72 14.77 -10.38
N MET A 135 -3.31 13.53 -10.17
CA MET A 135 -2.20 12.91 -10.88
C MET A 135 -2.59 12.50 -12.32
N GLY A 136 -3.87 12.40 -12.63
CA GLY A 136 -4.35 11.98 -13.95
C GLY A 136 -4.02 10.51 -14.26
N LEU A 137 -4.04 9.65 -13.24
CA LEU A 137 -3.71 8.24 -13.40
C LEU A 137 -4.78 7.50 -14.19
N ARG A 138 -4.34 6.49 -14.95
CA ARG A 138 -5.20 5.57 -15.69
C ARG A 138 -5.29 4.19 -15.03
N TYR A 139 -4.28 3.85 -14.25
CA TYR A 139 -4.18 2.60 -13.53
C TYR A 139 -3.62 2.86 -12.13
N VAL A 140 -4.27 2.33 -11.12
CA VAL A 140 -3.81 2.44 -9.74
C VAL A 140 -3.72 1.06 -9.12
N VAL A 141 -2.63 0.82 -8.39
CA VAL A 141 -2.51 -0.33 -7.50
C VAL A 141 -2.70 0.17 -6.08
N VAL A 142 -3.67 -0.38 -5.37
CA VAL A 142 -3.90 -0.11 -3.95
C VAL A 142 -3.41 -1.31 -3.16
N THR A 143 -2.42 -1.11 -2.32
CA THR A 143 -1.92 -2.14 -1.41
C THR A 143 -1.96 -1.65 0.03
N SER A 144 -1.71 -2.52 0.98
CA SER A 144 -1.66 -2.15 2.39
C SER A 144 -0.52 -2.83 3.12
N VAL A 145 -0.22 -2.33 4.32
CA VAL A 145 0.47 -3.10 5.35
C VAL A 145 -0.43 -4.23 5.86
N ASP A 146 0.14 -5.29 6.44
CA ASP A 146 -0.67 -6.27 7.17
C ASP A 146 -1.27 -5.64 8.44
N ARG A 147 -2.55 -5.84 8.64
CA ARG A 147 -3.35 -5.31 9.75
C ARG A 147 -4.02 -6.45 10.52
N ASP A 148 -3.19 -7.37 11.04
CA ASP A 148 -3.68 -8.49 11.88
C ASP A 148 -4.35 -8.01 13.18
N ASP A 149 -4.25 -6.73 13.52
CA ASP A 149 -4.95 -6.07 14.61
C ASP A 149 -6.43 -5.75 14.31
N LEU A 150 -6.82 -5.65 13.03
CA LEU A 150 -8.18 -5.36 12.62
C LEU A 150 -9.02 -6.64 12.48
N ARG A 151 -10.34 -6.53 12.78
CA ARG A 151 -11.26 -7.66 12.78
C ARG A 151 -11.52 -8.28 11.40
N ASP A 152 -11.25 -7.54 10.34
CA ASP A 152 -11.42 -7.92 8.94
C ASP A 152 -10.09 -7.88 8.15
N GLY A 153 -8.98 -7.64 8.86
CA GLY A 153 -7.67 -7.49 8.24
C GLY A 153 -7.53 -6.24 7.35
N GLY A 154 -8.45 -5.28 7.46
CA GLY A 154 -8.50 -4.06 6.66
C GLY A 154 -9.32 -4.15 5.37
N ALA A 155 -10.05 -5.25 5.16
CA ALA A 155 -10.82 -5.46 3.93
C ALA A 155 -11.87 -4.37 3.66
N ALA A 156 -12.56 -3.88 4.70
CA ALA A 156 -13.54 -2.80 4.56
C ALA A 156 -12.88 -1.51 4.04
N HIS A 157 -11.71 -1.19 4.55
CA HIS A 157 -10.98 0.01 4.11
C HIS A 157 -10.53 -0.06 2.64
N PHE A 158 -10.18 -1.26 2.13
CA PHE A 158 -9.95 -1.46 0.69
C PHE A 158 -11.21 -1.13 -0.13
N VAL A 159 -12.38 -1.58 0.32
CA VAL A 159 -13.66 -1.31 -0.36
C VAL A 159 -14.00 0.18 -0.31
N ASP A 160 -13.76 0.87 0.80
CA ASP A 160 -13.95 2.32 0.91
C ASP A 160 -13.05 3.06 -0.09
N CYS A 161 -11.78 2.65 -0.21
CA CYS A 161 -10.84 3.20 -1.21
C CYS A 161 -11.31 2.93 -2.65
N ILE A 162 -11.74 1.70 -2.98
CA ILE A 162 -12.24 1.35 -4.31
C ILE A 162 -13.46 2.22 -4.65
N SER A 163 -14.39 2.37 -3.71
CA SER A 163 -15.62 3.15 -3.89
C SER A 163 -15.32 4.63 -4.13
N ALA A 164 -14.43 5.23 -3.36
CA ALA A 164 -14.01 6.61 -3.50
C ALA A 164 -13.28 6.85 -4.85
N LEU A 165 -12.40 5.93 -5.25
CA LEU A 165 -11.67 5.98 -6.52
C LEU A 165 -12.62 5.89 -7.72
N ARG A 166 -13.60 4.97 -7.70
CA ARG A 166 -14.60 4.83 -8.77
C ARG A 166 -15.50 6.05 -8.90
N ALA A 167 -15.91 6.63 -7.75
CA ALA A 167 -16.71 7.86 -7.73
C ALA A 167 -15.95 9.06 -8.32
N ALA A 168 -14.66 9.20 -8.01
CA ALA A 168 -13.83 10.31 -8.47
C ALA A 168 -13.32 10.15 -9.91
N SER A 169 -13.15 8.91 -10.37
CA SER A 169 -12.54 8.58 -11.68
C SER A 169 -13.15 7.28 -12.25
N PRO A 170 -14.35 7.34 -12.90
CA PRO A 170 -15.07 6.15 -13.36
C PRO A 170 -14.34 5.27 -14.39
N GLN A 171 -13.35 5.83 -15.10
CA GLN A 171 -12.57 5.11 -16.14
C GLN A 171 -11.25 4.54 -15.59
N LEU A 172 -10.98 4.76 -14.30
CA LEU A 172 -9.77 4.29 -13.66
C LEU A 172 -9.78 2.76 -13.51
N GLN A 173 -8.68 2.12 -13.89
CA GLN A 173 -8.47 0.70 -13.61
C GLN A 173 -7.85 0.56 -12.22
N ILE A 174 -8.48 -0.25 -11.38
CA ILE A 174 -8.10 -0.44 -9.98
C ILE A 174 -7.64 -1.88 -9.75
N GLU A 175 -6.35 -2.04 -9.47
CA GLU A 175 -5.80 -3.29 -8.96
C GLU A 175 -5.70 -3.19 -7.42
N VAL A 176 -6.03 -4.25 -6.70
CA VAL A 176 -5.71 -4.34 -5.27
C VAL A 176 -4.67 -5.43 -5.04
N LEU A 177 -3.62 -5.11 -4.30
CA LEU A 177 -2.64 -6.07 -3.80
C LEU A 177 -2.89 -6.27 -2.31
N THR A 178 -3.59 -7.35 -1.97
CA THR A 178 -4.07 -7.61 -0.62
C THR A 178 -3.08 -8.40 0.24
N PRO A 179 -3.12 -8.25 1.58
CA PRO A 179 -2.52 -9.21 2.50
C PRO A 179 -3.24 -10.57 2.43
N ASP A 180 -2.74 -11.57 3.14
CA ASP A 180 -3.35 -12.92 3.18
C ASP A 180 -4.57 -13.03 4.12
N PHE A 181 -4.96 -11.94 4.78
CA PHE A 181 -6.08 -11.85 5.73
C PHE A 181 -6.09 -12.98 6.78
N ARG A 182 -4.93 -13.37 7.25
CA ARG A 182 -4.70 -14.43 8.22
C ARG A 182 -5.87 -14.63 9.20
N THR A 183 -6.45 -15.85 9.28
CA THR A 183 -7.58 -16.23 10.12
C THR A 183 -8.90 -15.48 9.86
N ARG A 184 -8.95 -14.57 8.87
CA ARG A 184 -10.12 -13.72 8.55
C ARG A 184 -10.53 -13.84 7.08
N LEU A 185 -10.03 -14.86 6.39
CA LEU A 185 -10.16 -15.05 4.94
C LEU A 185 -11.62 -14.92 4.47
N ASP A 186 -12.55 -15.68 5.05
CA ASP A 186 -13.95 -15.68 4.61
C ASP A 186 -14.61 -14.32 4.81
N LYS A 187 -14.32 -13.64 5.94
CA LYS A 187 -14.86 -12.32 6.21
C LYS A 187 -14.33 -11.28 5.24
N ALA A 188 -13.02 -11.29 5.00
CA ALA A 188 -12.38 -10.37 4.08
C ALA A 188 -12.87 -10.59 2.64
N LEU A 189 -13.00 -11.85 2.21
CA LEU A 189 -13.54 -12.19 0.89
C LEU A 189 -14.98 -11.74 0.73
N ALA A 190 -15.85 -11.96 1.73
CA ALA A 190 -17.24 -11.51 1.67
C ALA A 190 -17.35 -10.00 1.46
N ILE A 191 -16.46 -9.21 2.09
CA ILE A 191 -16.41 -7.76 1.94
C ILE A 191 -15.88 -7.37 0.55
N LEU A 192 -14.74 -7.91 0.14
CA LEU A 192 -14.09 -7.55 -1.12
C LEU A 192 -14.89 -7.96 -2.35
N THR A 193 -15.58 -9.10 -2.31
CA THR A 193 -16.40 -9.58 -3.43
C THR A 193 -17.71 -8.82 -3.61
N ALA A 194 -18.17 -8.09 -2.59
CA ALA A 194 -19.33 -7.21 -2.69
C ALA A 194 -19.03 -5.93 -3.51
N SER A 195 -17.77 -5.49 -3.54
CA SER A 195 -17.30 -4.37 -4.38
C SER A 195 -15.92 -4.70 -4.95
N PRO A 196 -15.86 -5.59 -5.95
CA PRO A 196 -14.60 -6.11 -6.43
C PRO A 196 -13.78 -5.06 -7.21
N PRO A 197 -12.43 -5.17 -7.19
CA PRO A 197 -11.53 -4.38 -8.04
C PRO A 197 -11.61 -4.85 -9.49
N ASP A 198 -10.86 -4.20 -10.38
CA ASP A 198 -10.68 -4.66 -11.76
C ASP A 198 -9.62 -5.77 -11.87
N VAL A 199 -8.65 -5.80 -10.95
CA VAL A 199 -7.65 -6.88 -10.81
C VAL A 199 -7.43 -7.19 -9.33
N PHE A 200 -7.49 -8.46 -8.98
CA PHE A 200 -7.20 -8.92 -7.62
C PHE A 200 -5.82 -9.58 -7.55
N ASN A 201 -4.93 -9.03 -6.73
CA ASN A 201 -3.56 -9.48 -6.59
C ASN A 201 -3.25 -9.89 -5.15
N HIS A 202 -2.53 -11.01 -5.00
CA HIS A 202 -1.92 -11.42 -3.74
C HIS A 202 -0.59 -12.12 -4.04
N ASN A 203 0.48 -11.61 -3.49
CA ASN A 203 1.82 -12.17 -3.72
C ASN A 203 2.06 -13.42 -2.88
N LEU A 204 2.51 -14.49 -3.52
CA LEU A 204 3.05 -15.68 -2.85
C LEU A 204 4.47 -15.45 -2.33
N GLU A 205 5.21 -14.56 -2.95
CA GLU A 205 6.58 -14.12 -2.65
C GLU A 205 7.63 -15.20 -2.85
N THR A 206 7.41 -16.44 -2.36
CA THR A 206 8.41 -17.49 -2.41
C THR A 206 7.79 -18.89 -2.37
N VAL A 207 8.63 -19.91 -2.50
CA VAL A 207 8.23 -21.33 -2.47
C VAL A 207 7.91 -21.83 -1.04
N PRO A 208 7.09 -22.90 -0.88
CA PRO A 208 6.61 -23.37 0.43
C PRO A 208 7.71 -23.61 1.47
N ARG A 209 8.84 -24.22 1.07
CA ARG A 209 9.97 -24.55 1.98
C ARG A 209 10.61 -23.33 2.62
N LEU A 210 10.47 -22.15 2.01
CA LEU A 210 11.05 -20.90 2.52
C LEU A 210 10.04 -20.02 3.27
N TYR A 211 8.76 -20.38 3.24
CA TYR A 211 7.66 -19.50 3.74
C TYR A 211 7.88 -19.05 5.19
N ARG A 212 8.19 -19.99 6.09
CA ARG A 212 8.42 -19.67 7.52
C ARG A 212 9.58 -18.69 7.74
N ARG A 213 10.58 -18.73 6.85
CA ARG A 213 11.78 -17.89 6.93
C ARG A 213 11.54 -16.52 6.28
N VAL A 214 10.84 -16.48 5.14
CA VAL A 214 10.66 -15.31 4.29
C VAL A 214 9.39 -14.53 4.64
N ARG A 215 8.30 -15.23 4.98
CA ARG A 215 7.01 -14.64 5.40
C ARG A 215 6.58 -15.18 6.77
N PRO A 216 7.29 -14.85 7.85
CA PRO A 216 6.92 -15.34 9.17
C PRO A 216 5.51 -14.88 9.54
N GLY A 217 4.64 -15.81 9.93
CA GLY A 217 3.25 -15.56 10.26
C GLY A 217 2.26 -15.69 9.09
N ALA A 218 2.72 -15.87 7.85
CA ALA A 218 1.89 -16.24 6.71
C ALA A 218 1.87 -17.77 6.51
N ASP A 219 0.83 -18.25 5.83
CA ASP A 219 0.68 -19.63 5.40
C ASP A 219 0.57 -19.72 3.88
N TYR A 220 1.32 -20.65 3.26
CA TYR A 220 1.36 -20.79 1.80
C TYR A 220 0.02 -21.26 1.24
N GLN A 221 -0.61 -22.24 1.92
CA GLN A 221 -1.90 -22.76 1.49
C GLN A 221 -3.00 -21.71 1.64
N ASN A 222 -3.02 -20.96 2.74
CA ASN A 222 -3.95 -19.84 2.91
C ASN A 222 -3.83 -18.80 1.79
N SER A 223 -2.62 -18.54 1.30
CA SER A 223 -2.39 -17.62 0.17
C SER A 223 -2.94 -18.17 -1.15
N LEU A 224 -2.81 -19.48 -1.38
CA LEU A 224 -3.43 -20.15 -2.54
C LEU A 224 -4.95 -20.16 -2.44
N ASP A 225 -5.49 -20.47 -1.24
CA ASP A 225 -6.93 -20.50 -0.98
C ASP A 225 -7.57 -19.13 -1.14
N LEU A 226 -6.86 -18.05 -0.77
CA LEU A 226 -7.29 -16.67 -1.00
C LEU A 226 -7.50 -16.40 -2.50
N LEU A 227 -6.49 -16.67 -3.32
CA LEU A 227 -6.56 -16.44 -4.77
C LEU A 227 -7.64 -17.30 -5.43
N LYS A 228 -7.69 -18.59 -5.07
CA LYS A 228 -8.70 -19.52 -5.59
C LYS A 228 -10.12 -19.11 -5.21
N SER A 229 -10.36 -18.85 -3.93
CA SER A 229 -11.70 -18.50 -3.42
C SER A 229 -12.18 -17.16 -3.98
N PHE A 230 -11.27 -16.19 -4.22
CA PHE A 230 -11.64 -14.94 -4.89
C PHE A 230 -12.02 -15.20 -6.35
N ALA A 231 -11.23 -15.97 -7.10
CA ALA A 231 -11.50 -16.29 -8.50
C ALA A 231 -12.84 -17.05 -8.67
N GLU A 232 -13.18 -17.95 -7.74
CA GLU A 232 -14.44 -18.67 -7.74
C GLU A 232 -15.65 -17.75 -7.46
N ARG A 233 -15.50 -16.75 -6.57
CA ARG A 233 -16.57 -15.80 -6.20
C ARG A 233 -16.73 -14.66 -7.21
N CYS A 234 -15.65 -14.29 -7.92
CA CYS A 234 -15.61 -13.20 -8.88
C CYS A 234 -14.91 -13.65 -10.18
N PRO A 235 -15.48 -14.57 -10.95
CA PRO A 235 -14.83 -15.16 -12.13
C PRO A 235 -14.56 -14.14 -13.25
N GLN A 236 -15.23 -12.99 -13.23
CA GLN A 236 -15.01 -11.89 -14.17
C GLN A 236 -13.80 -11.02 -13.85
N VAL A 237 -13.23 -11.16 -12.65
CA VAL A 237 -12.06 -10.38 -12.20
C VAL A 237 -10.79 -11.23 -12.30
N PRO A 238 -9.80 -10.85 -13.10
CA PRO A 238 -8.55 -11.58 -13.18
C PRO A 238 -7.80 -11.55 -11.84
N THR A 239 -7.23 -12.69 -11.48
CA THR A 239 -6.33 -12.81 -10.33
C THR A 239 -4.88 -12.76 -10.78
N LYS A 240 -4.02 -12.18 -9.94
CA LYS A 240 -2.59 -11.99 -10.17
C LYS A 240 -1.78 -12.40 -8.95
N SER A 241 -0.56 -12.87 -9.14
CA SER A 241 0.36 -13.18 -8.06
C SER A 241 1.81 -12.83 -8.44
N GLY A 242 2.62 -12.50 -7.43
CA GLY A 242 4.05 -12.23 -7.57
C GLY A 242 4.90 -13.28 -6.84
N LEU A 243 6.06 -13.57 -7.43
CA LEU A 243 7.13 -14.39 -6.87
C LEU A 243 8.46 -13.65 -7.00
N MET A 244 9.34 -13.83 -6.00
CA MET A 244 10.73 -13.37 -6.00
C MET A 244 11.68 -14.48 -6.42
#